data_f0dc8720c8c9acb731a64ecad47d9c5c
#
_entry.id   f0dc8720c8c9acb731a64ecad47d9c5c
#
_cell.length_a   1.000
_cell.length_b   1.000
_cell.length_c   1.000
_cell.angle_alpha   90.00
_cell.angle_beta   90.00
_cell.angle_gamma   90.00
#
_symmetry.space_group_name_H-M   'P 1'
#
loop_
_entity.id
_entity.type
_entity.pdbx_description
1 polymer ?
#
loop_
_entity_poly.entity_id
_entity_poly.type
_entity_poly.pdbx_seq_one_letter_code
_entity_poly.pdbx_strand_id
1 'polypeptide(L)' 'MRASVGDVLVLPGGEGRTGLVIGVVGKDGAPPYVIKWRSDGHIAMVTPDPYSRIIPASGGFPPQDSSSR' A
#
# COMPACT_ATOMS: atom_id res chain seq x y z
N MET A 1 11.20 1.29 -5.33
CA MET A 1 10.00 0.91 -4.60
C MET A 1 9.02 0.24 -5.52
N ARG A 2 8.38 -0.78 -5.04
CA ARG A 2 7.41 -1.53 -5.82
C ARG A 2 6.19 -1.84 -4.98
N ALA A 3 5.01 -1.73 -5.57
CA ALA A 3 3.77 -2.09 -4.90
C ALA A 3 2.77 -2.61 -5.91
N SER A 4 1.79 -3.33 -5.40
CA SER A 4 0.68 -3.85 -6.21
C SER A 4 -0.62 -3.41 -5.58
N VAL A 5 -1.68 -3.42 -6.38
CA VAL A 5 -3.01 -3.17 -5.86
C VAL A 5 -3.31 -4.16 -4.74
N GLY A 6 -3.78 -3.65 -3.62
CA GLY A 6 -4.04 -4.45 -2.43
C GLY A 6 -2.96 -4.32 -1.38
N ASP A 7 -1.79 -3.84 -1.73
CA ASP A 7 -0.73 -3.60 -0.74
C ASP A 7 -1.10 -2.39 0.10
N VAL A 8 -0.43 -2.26 1.25
CA VAL A 8 -0.62 -1.13 2.15
C VAL A 8 0.62 -0.28 2.13
N LEU A 9 0.44 1.01 1.92
CA LEU A 9 1.53 1.97 1.92
C LEU A 9 1.54 2.70 3.26
N VAL A 10 2.67 2.64 3.94
CA VAL A 10 2.86 3.32 5.22
C VAL A 10 3.82 4.47 4.98
N LEU A 11 3.31 5.69 5.16
CA LEU A 11 4.08 6.90 4.94
C LEU A 11 4.61 7.43 6.26
N PRO A 12 5.77 8.08 6.26
CA PRO A 12 6.24 8.73 7.48
C PRO A 12 5.33 9.91 7.82
N GLY A 13 5.35 10.32 9.06
CA GLY A 13 4.59 11.47 9.48
C GLY A 13 3.52 11.18 10.50
N GLY A 14 3.54 9.99 11.10
CA GLY A 14 2.66 9.70 12.21
C GLY A 14 1.49 8.81 11.82
N GLU A 15 0.61 8.67 12.79
CA GLU A 15 -0.55 7.81 12.65
C GLU A 15 -1.50 8.32 11.57
N GLY A 16 -2.16 7.40 10.94
CA GLY A 16 -3.12 7.76 9.91
C GLY A 16 -2.51 7.97 8.55
N ARG A 17 -1.20 7.88 8.44
CA ARG A 17 -0.52 8.02 7.16
C ARG A 17 -0.38 6.68 6.47
N THR A 18 -1.45 5.92 6.50
CA THR A 18 -1.49 4.60 5.91
C THR A 18 -2.59 4.56 4.87
N GLY A 19 -2.28 4.05 3.71
CA GLY A 19 -3.24 3.97 2.62
C GLY A 19 -3.20 2.62 1.93
N LEU A 20 -4.36 2.21 1.46
CA LEU A 20 -4.49 1.01 0.65
C LEU A 20 -4.19 1.38 -0.81
N VAL A 21 -3.29 0.65 -1.43
CA VAL A 21 -2.96 0.88 -2.83
C VAL A 21 -4.10 0.33 -3.68
N ILE A 22 -4.75 1.22 -4.40
CA ILE A 22 -5.86 0.84 -5.29
C ILE A 22 -5.50 1.02 -6.76
N GLY A 23 -4.35 1.63 -7.03
CA GLY A 23 -3.88 1.75 -8.40
C GLY A 23 -2.38 2.01 -8.42
N VAL A 24 -1.74 1.55 -9.48
CA VAL A 24 -0.30 1.75 -9.69
C VAL A 24 -0.16 2.41 -11.04
N VAL A 25 0.40 3.61 -11.06
CA VAL A 25 0.51 4.41 -12.28
C VAL A 25 1.82 4.13 -12.98
N GLY A 26 2.90 3.93 -12.23
CA GLY A 26 4.20 3.68 -12.83
C GLY A 26 4.33 2.26 -13.35
N LYS A 27 5.42 2.02 -14.04
CA LYS A 27 5.70 0.70 -14.60
C LYS A 27 6.19 -0.26 -13.53
N ASP A 28 5.76 -1.50 -13.64
CA ASP A 28 6.31 -2.60 -12.84
C ASP A 28 6.21 -2.35 -11.34
N GLY A 29 5.12 -1.74 -10.92
CA GLY A 29 4.92 -1.49 -9.52
C GLY A 29 5.57 -0.23 -9.00
N ALA A 30 6.06 0.62 -9.88
CA ALA A 30 6.71 1.86 -9.49
C ALA A 30 5.68 2.96 -9.19
N PRO A 31 6.05 3.93 -8.34
CA PRO A 31 5.16 5.07 -8.09
C PRO A 31 4.99 5.92 -9.36
N PRO A 32 3.99 6.79 -9.37
CA PRO A 32 3.09 7.11 -8.26
C PRO A 32 2.01 6.06 -8.06
N TYR A 33 1.40 6.08 -6.87
CA TYR A 33 0.34 5.16 -6.53
C TYR A 33 -0.94 5.92 -6.24
N VAL A 34 -2.06 5.30 -6.57
CA VAL A 34 -3.36 5.80 -6.13
C VAL A 34 -3.71 5.03 -4.88
N ILE A 35 -3.94 5.75 -3.80
CA ILE A 35 -4.22 5.13 -2.51
C ILE A 35 -5.52 5.65 -1.93
N LYS A 36 -6.08 4.84 -1.06
CA LYS A 36 -7.24 5.22 -0.27
C LYS A 36 -6.78 5.32 1.17
N TRP A 37 -6.81 6.53 1.73
CA TRP A 37 -6.37 6.76 3.10
C TRP A 37 -7.26 5.99 4.07
N ARG A 38 -6.63 5.35 5.03
CA ARG A 38 -7.37 4.55 5.99
C ARG A 38 -8.12 5.40 6.99
N SER A 39 -7.63 6.60 7.22
CA SER A 39 -8.23 7.46 8.24
C SER A 39 -9.61 7.97 7.83
N ASP A 40 -9.79 8.32 6.56
CA ASP A 40 -11.03 8.95 6.15
C ASP A 40 -11.56 8.45 4.82
N GLY A 41 -10.86 7.53 4.18
CA GLY A 41 -11.31 6.97 2.91
C GLY A 41 -11.07 7.85 1.72
N HIS A 42 -10.38 8.95 1.85
CA HIS A 42 -10.04 9.78 0.72
C HIS A 42 -9.13 9.06 -0.26
N ILE A 43 -9.28 9.36 -1.51
CA ILE A 43 -8.44 8.81 -2.57
C ILE A 43 -7.46 9.89 -3.01
N ALA A 44 -6.21 9.53 -3.10
CA ALA A 44 -5.15 10.46 -3.50
C ALA A 44 -4.10 9.73 -4.31
N MET A 45 -3.42 10.47 -5.17
CA MET A 45 -2.26 9.94 -5.88
C MET A 45 -1.02 10.46 -5.18
N VAL A 46 -0.11 9.56 -4.81
CA VAL A 46 1.06 9.93 -4.04
C VAL A 46 2.32 9.34 -4.66
N THR A 47 3.42 10.07 -4.49
CA THR A 47 4.75 9.57 -4.79
C THR A 47 5.45 9.46 -3.45
N PRO A 48 5.53 8.27 -2.88
CA PRO A 48 6.10 8.12 -1.54
C PRO A 48 7.59 8.41 -1.54
N ASP A 49 8.08 8.88 -0.41
CA ASP A 49 9.50 9.14 -0.27
C ASP A 49 10.22 7.84 0.13
N PRO A 50 11.57 7.91 0.19
CA PRO A 50 12.35 6.69 0.47
C PRO A 50 12.10 6.08 1.84
N TYR A 51 11.50 6.82 2.74
CA TYR A 51 11.24 6.32 4.10
C TYR A 51 9.90 5.63 4.22
N SER A 52 9.11 5.64 3.15
CA SER A 52 7.83 4.94 3.13
C SER A 52 8.06 3.45 3.05
N ARG A 53 7.08 2.69 3.52
CA ARG A 53 7.16 1.23 3.49
C ARG A 53 5.93 0.64 2.83
N ILE A 54 6.14 -0.50 2.20
CA ILE A 54 5.04 -1.26 1.60
C ILE A 54 4.85 -2.53 2.41
N ILE A 55 3.61 -2.77 2.81
CA ILE A 55 3.24 -4.03 3.45
C ILE A 55 2.47 -4.83 2.39
N PRO A 56 3.05 -5.91 1.89
CA PRO A 56 2.39 -6.68 0.83
C PRO A 56 1.10 -7.32 1.31
N ALA A 57 0.13 -7.34 0.42
CA ALA A 57 -1.16 -7.93 0.75
C ALA A 57 -1.04 -9.41 1.08
N SER A 58 -0.16 -10.11 0.40
CA SER A 58 -0.05 -11.56 0.54
C SER A 58 1.24 -12.01 1.22
N GLY A 59 2.19 -11.10 1.40
CA GLY A 59 3.50 -11.49 1.89
C GLY A 59 3.73 -11.24 3.35
N GLY A 60 2.86 -10.49 3.99
CA GLY A 60 3.06 -10.10 5.37
C GLY A 60 2.57 -11.11 6.38
N PHE A 61 1.76 -12.07 5.95
CA PHE A 61 1.14 -13.03 6.84
C PHE A 61 1.23 -14.41 6.25
N PRO A 62 1.33 -15.42 7.10
CA PRO A 62 1.20 -16.77 6.58
C PRO A 62 -0.21 -16.96 6.01
N PRO A 63 -0.36 -17.79 4.98
CA PRO A 63 -1.68 -18.10 4.45
C PRO A 63 -2.51 -18.75 5.52
N GLN A 64 -3.69 -18.43 5.56
CA GLN A 64 -4.57 -19.01 6.58
C GLN A 64 -5.22 -20.25 6.03
N ASP A 65 -4.68 -19.95 5.65
CA ASP A 65 -5.21 -20.50 5.39
C ASP A 65 -5.61 -20.80 5.06
N SER A 66 -5.46 -20.83 4.72
CA SER A 66 -5.64 -21.13 4.51
C SER A 66 -6.06 -21.57 4.59
N SER A 67 -6.19 -21.64 4.53
CA SER A 67 -6.39 -22.13 4.71
C SER A 67 -6.97 -22.51 4.73
N SER A 68 -7.15 -22.53 4.48
CA SER A 68 -7.49 -22.99 4.57
C SER A 68 -7.90 -23.53 4.39
N ARG A 69 -8.10 -23.80 4.22
CA ARG A 69 -8.28 -24.56 4.06
C ARG A 69 -8.62 -25.00 4.13
#